data_b7fcabc99eadc9c8dd117e7f9db1f2e0
#
_entry.id   b7fcabc99eadc9c8dd117e7f9db1f2e0
#
_cell.length_a   1.000
_cell.length_b   1.000
_cell.length_c   1.000
_cell.angle_alpha   90.00
_cell.angle_beta   90.00
_cell.angle_gamma   90.00
#
_symmetry.space_group_name_H-M   'P 1'
#
loop_
_entity.id
_entity.type
_entity.pdbx_description
1 polymer ?
#
loop_
_entity_poly.entity_id
_entity_poly.type
_entity_poly.pdbx_seq_one_letter_code
_entity_poly.pdbx_strand_id
1 'polypeptide(L)'
;MKKVILIFAFALTSSLTFAQETAKDTTATAESVKGTWDLNLDLASRYVWRGQSWGGDYPVTQLYGNYNLSDKWSVGFWATHNYKKEYYDADGTTKGYREIDFILNYAVSDFFTISLQDYYWPSTNFQEGVTNGFFDYGNTSSQTVDLMFMFDFTEKGLPLWFTSSTFLAGNDFKYKDESDKKGKQNYTTYMEVGYNLDAPLGISVAPVLGVVLNNKAQYYSYADYDKPSFVNLGCKVSKEIKLSESIVMPIWLNYTYNAADARENLGLLGHQFLIAGVTFSLSK
;
A
#
# COMPACT_ATOMS: atom_id res chain seq x y z
N MET A 1 -22.22 19.88 19.58
CA MET A 1 -21.89 19.27 18.29
C MET A 1 -20.38 19.10 18.21
N LYS A 2 -19.83 18.15 18.98
CA LYS A 2 -18.38 17.90 19.06
C LYS A 2 -18.17 16.41 19.31
N LYS A 3 -18.48 15.52 18.36
CA LYS A 3 -18.37 14.07 18.61
C LYS A 3 -18.31 13.21 17.34
N VAL A 4 -17.61 13.60 16.31
CA VAL A 4 -17.58 12.79 15.07
C VAL A 4 -16.18 12.35 14.61
N ILE A 5 -15.13 12.58 15.38
CA ILE A 5 -13.75 12.45 14.86
C ILE A 5 -13.04 11.16 15.27
N LEU A 6 -13.68 10.23 15.99
CA LEU A 6 -12.93 9.20 16.71
C LEU A 6 -12.89 7.79 16.09
N ILE A 7 -13.36 7.54 14.90
CA ILE A 7 -13.59 6.14 14.46
C ILE A 7 -12.83 5.71 13.20
N PHE A 8 -11.98 6.54 12.63
CA PHE A 8 -11.36 6.22 11.33
C PHE A 8 -9.95 5.63 11.36
N ALA A 9 -9.55 5.06 12.47
CA ALA A 9 -8.21 4.48 12.63
C ALA A 9 -8.02 3.09 12.01
N PHE A 10 -9.03 2.47 11.40
CA PHE A 10 -8.99 1.03 11.23
C PHE A 10 -8.86 0.48 9.82
N ALA A 11 -8.80 1.26 8.80
CA ALA A 11 -9.06 0.65 7.50
C ALA A 11 -8.00 0.76 6.44
N LEU A 12 -6.78 1.17 6.66
CA LEU A 12 -5.89 1.29 5.50
C LEU A 12 -4.41 1.23 5.84
N THR A 13 -3.91 0.05 6.11
CA THR A 13 -2.47 -0.17 6.31
C THR A 13 -1.80 -0.96 5.20
N SER A 14 -2.41 -1.14 4.07
CA SER A 14 -1.70 -1.73 2.94
C SER A 14 -1.01 -0.66 2.15
N SER A 15 0.27 -0.56 2.27
CA SER A 15 1.14 0.36 1.50
C SER A 15 0.81 1.86 1.59
N LEU A 16 -0.23 2.18 2.29
CA LEU A 16 -0.62 3.53 2.62
C LEU A 16 -0.18 3.75 4.06
N THR A 17 0.97 4.34 4.24
CA THR A 17 1.38 4.85 5.54
C THR A 17 0.48 6.04 5.86
N PHE A 18 -0.63 5.76 6.53
CA PHE A 18 -1.49 6.82 7.02
C PHE A 18 -0.87 7.46 8.25
N ALA A 19 -0.83 8.77 8.22
CA ALA A 19 -0.77 9.51 9.45
C ALA A 19 -2.12 9.30 10.16
N GLN A 20 -2.14 8.43 11.16
CA GLN A 20 -3.28 8.23 12.02
C GLN A 20 -3.30 9.34 13.06
N GLU A 21 -4.36 10.13 13.06
CA GLU A 21 -4.57 11.13 14.10
C GLU A 21 -4.95 10.43 15.40
N THR A 22 -4.14 10.54 16.45
CA THR A 22 -4.51 10.15 17.80
C THR A 22 -5.47 11.20 18.35
N ALA A 23 -6.76 10.95 18.24
CA ALA A 23 -7.74 11.69 19.02
C ALA A 23 -7.84 11.05 20.41
N LYS A 24 -7.39 11.78 21.41
CA LYS A 24 -7.55 11.48 22.83
C LYS A 24 -8.93 11.95 23.26
N ASP A 25 -9.89 11.08 23.54
CA ASP A 25 -10.79 11.23 24.69
C ASP A 25 -11.83 10.12 24.90
N THR A 26 -11.88 9.65 26.15
CA THR A 26 -13.01 9.27 27.08
C THR A 26 -14.20 8.49 26.57
N THR A 27 -14.38 7.32 27.17
CA THR A 27 -15.64 6.58 27.51
C THR A 27 -16.93 7.17 26.89
N ALA A 28 -17.14 6.89 25.61
CA ALA A 28 -18.43 6.88 24.99
C ALA A 28 -18.74 5.45 24.54
N THR A 29 -19.96 5.00 24.72
CA THR A 29 -20.48 3.81 24.01
C THR A 29 -20.09 3.95 22.55
N ALA A 30 -19.30 2.99 22.03
CA ALA A 30 -18.83 3.03 20.66
C ALA A 30 -20.06 3.15 19.73
N GLU A 31 -20.19 4.27 19.05
CA GLU A 31 -21.21 4.44 18.02
C GLU A 31 -20.89 3.48 16.87
N SER A 32 -21.93 2.84 16.30
CA SER A 32 -21.73 1.97 15.14
C SER A 32 -21.10 2.72 13.98
N VAL A 33 -20.03 2.15 13.40
CA VAL A 33 -19.37 2.72 12.22
C VAL A 33 -20.10 2.39 10.92
N LYS A 34 -21.18 1.61 10.95
CA LYS A 34 -21.96 1.23 9.78
C LYS A 34 -22.43 2.45 9.00
N GLY A 35 -22.16 2.44 7.69
CA GLY A 35 -22.55 3.51 6.76
C GLY A 35 -21.63 4.71 6.75
N THR A 36 -20.54 4.69 7.52
CA THR A 36 -19.50 5.70 7.43
C THR A 36 -18.56 5.40 6.26
N TRP A 37 -17.94 6.43 5.71
CA TRP A 37 -17.02 6.31 4.60
C TRP A 37 -15.92 7.38 4.64
N ASP A 38 -14.82 7.09 3.99
CA ASP A 38 -13.77 8.05 3.69
C ASP A 38 -13.41 7.99 2.20
N LEU A 39 -12.95 9.11 1.68
CA LEU A 39 -12.41 9.25 0.33
C LEU A 39 -11.19 10.17 0.38
N ASN A 40 -10.10 9.70 -0.20
CA ASN A 40 -8.82 10.37 -0.14
C ASN A 40 -8.21 10.51 -1.54
N LEU A 41 -7.52 11.62 -1.77
CA LEU A 41 -6.79 11.90 -3.01
C LEU A 41 -5.37 12.34 -2.65
N ASP A 42 -4.40 11.52 -3.02
CA ASP A 42 -2.99 11.88 -2.94
C ASP A 42 -2.49 12.46 -4.25
N LEU A 43 -1.73 13.54 -4.14
CA LEU A 43 -0.84 14.01 -5.19
C LEU A 43 0.58 13.81 -4.67
N ALA A 44 1.33 12.89 -5.29
CA ALA A 44 2.65 12.52 -4.85
C ALA A 44 3.68 12.65 -5.97
N SER A 45 4.94 12.89 -5.59
CA SER A 45 6.04 13.04 -6.55
C SER A 45 6.37 11.74 -7.30
N ARG A 46 6.03 10.58 -6.72
CA ARG A 46 6.12 9.24 -7.33
C ARG A 46 5.31 8.22 -6.55
N TYR A 47 5.07 7.06 -7.15
CA TYR A 47 4.50 5.90 -6.49
C TYR A 47 5.60 4.96 -6.00
N VAL A 48 5.70 4.78 -4.69
CA VAL A 48 6.57 3.77 -4.06
C VAL A 48 5.71 2.90 -3.15
N TRP A 49 5.75 1.60 -3.40
CA TRP A 49 5.02 0.60 -2.64
C TRP A 49 5.99 -0.43 -2.08
N ARG A 50 5.99 -0.61 -0.75
CA ARG A 50 6.86 -1.57 -0.04
C ARG A 50 8.32 -1.49 -0.49
N GLY A 51 8.85 -0.26 -0.58
CA GLY A 51 10.22 -0.01 -1.00
C GLY A 51 10.50 -0.11 -2.49
N GLN A 52 9.48 -0.25 -3.33
CA GLN A 52 9.62 -0.38 -4.77
C GLN A 52 8.95 0.79 -5.48
N SER A 53 9.65 1.43 -6.41
CA SER A 53 9.07 2.46 -7.26
C SER A 53 8.31 1.84 -8.42
N TRP A 54 7.01 2.04 -8.46
CA TRP A 54 6.15 1.64 -9.56
C TRP A 54 5.80 2.86 -10.41
N GLY A 55 5.82 2.72 -11.72
CA GLY A 55 5.56 3.85 -12.60
C GLY A 55 6.69 4.87 -12.76
N GLY A 56 7.91 4.57 -12.28
CA GLY A 56 9.10 5.40 -12.49
C GLY A 56 9.14 6.68 -11.64
N ASP A 57 9.86 7.69 -12.14
CA ASP A 57 10.17 8.96 -11.47
C ASP A 57 9.15 10.06 -11.75
N TYR A 58 7.87 9.74 -11.80
CA TYR A 58 6.84 10.69 -12.25
C TYR A 58 5.80 10.92 -11.18
N PRO A 59 5.25 12.15 -11.14
CA PRO A 59 4.13 12.44 -10.28
C PRO A 59 2.95 11.50 -10.54
N VAL A 60 2.28 11.12 -9.47
CA VAL A 60 1.11 10.25 -9.49
C VAL A 60 -0.06 10.90 -8.78
N THR A 61 -1.24 10.52 -9.21
CA THR A 61 -2.49 10.74 -8.50
C THR A 61 -2.95 9.40 -7.95
N GLN A 62 -3.28 9.35 -6.66
CA GLN A 62 -3.77 8.13 -6.00
C GLN A 62 -5.13 8.45 -5.36
N LEU A 63 -6.17 7.77 -5.79
CA LEU A 63 -7.53 7.91 -5.26
C LEU A 63 -7.88 6.64 -4.50
N TYR A 64 -8.33 6.78 -3.26
CA TYR A 64 -8.72 5.63 -2.45
C TYR A 64 -9.81 5.98 -1.47
N GLY A 65 -10.56 4.98 -1.06
CA GLY A 65 -11.65 5.15 -0.11
C GLY A 65 -12.11 3.85 0.48
N ASN A 66 -12.88 3.97 1.54
CA ASN A 66 -13.45 2.86 2.27
C ASN A 66 -14.90 3.15 2.66
N TYR A 67 -15.72 2.11 2.72
CA TYR A 67 -17.10 2.16 3.17
C TYR A 67 -17.36 1.04 4.20
N ASN A 68 -17.84 1.40 5.37
CA ASN A 68 -18.14 0.47 6.44
C ASN A 68 -19.55 -0.14 6.27
N LEU A 69 -19.61 -1.39 5.86
CA LEU A 69 -20.85 -2.16 5.70
C LEU A 69 -21.48 -2.50 7.07
N SER A 70 -20.62 -2.70 8.06
CA SER A 70 -20.99 -2.98 9.45
C SER A 70 -19.81 -2.64 10.37
N ASP A 71 -19.95 -2.84 11.66
CA ASP A 71 -18.86 -2.67 12.64
C ASP A 71 -17.69 -3.65 12.42
N LYS A 72 -17.86 -4.68 11.58
CA LYS A 72 -16.84 -5.68 11.28
C LYS A 72 -16.40 -5.73 9.83
N TRP A 73 -17.26 -5.35 8.89
CA TRP A 73 -16.98 -5.48 7.47
C TRP A 73 -16.88 -4.13 6.81
N SER A 74 -15.84 -3.94 6.04
CA SER A 74 -15.71 -2.81 5.13
C SER A 74 -15.24 -3.23 3.76
N VAL A 75 -15.59 -2.43 2.76
CA VAL A 75 -15.10 -2.54 1.39
C VAL A 75 -14.40 -1.26 1.02
N GLY A 76 -13.33 -1.38 0.26
CA GLY A 76 -12.56 -0.25 -0.19
C GLY A 76 -12.01 -0.44 -1.59
N PHE A 77 -11.41 0.60 -2.08
CA PHE A 77 -10.63 0.58 -3.31
C PHE A 77 -9.42 1.50 -3.17
N TRP A 78 -8.41 1.22 -3.98
CA TRP A 78 -7.31 2.13 -4.22
C TRP A 78 -7.01 2.16 -5.72
N ALA A 79 -6.66 3.32 -6.26
CA ALA A 79 -6.33 3.46 -7.67
C ALA A 79 -5.21 4.48 -7.86
N THR A 80 -4.33 4.23 -8.82
CA THR A 80 -3.27 5.17 -9.17
C THR A 80 -3.12 5.35 -10.66
N HIS A 81 -2.63 6.52 -11.03
CA HIS A 81 -2.22 6.84 -12.38
C HIS A 81 -1.02 7.79 -12.36
N ASN A 82 0.00 7.48 -13.17
CA ASN A 82 1.06 8.44 -13.45
C ASN A 82 0.82 9.11 -14.80
N TYR A 83 1.43 10.29 -14.99
CA TYR A 83 1.21 11.11 -16.18
C TYR A 83 2.26 10.89 -17.28
N LYS A 84 3.19 9.97 -17.09
CA LYS A 84 4.20 9.67 -18.09
C LYS A 84 3.80 8.47 -18.95
N LYS A 85 3.93 8.63 -20.25
CA LYS A 85 3.63 7.61 -21.26
C LYS A 85 4.90 6.79 -21.53
N GLU A 86 5.28 5.90 -20.64
CA GLU A 86 6.48 5.05 -20.80
C GLU A 86 6.19 3.57 -20.99
N TYR A 87 4.97 3.15 -20.72
CA TYR A 87 4.59 1.76 -20.87
C TYR A 87 3.93 1.54 -22.21
N TYR A 88 4.33 0.46 -22.90
CA TYR A 88 3.77 0.08 -24.18
C TYR A 88 2.70 -0.97 -23.95
N ASP A 89 1.52 -0.74 -24.49
CA ASP A 89 0.52 -1.78 -24.64
C ASP A 89 0.91 -2.73 -25.79
N ALA A 90 0.23 -3.89 -25.85
CA ALA A 90 0.43 -4.87 -26.92
C ALA A 90 0.20 -4.32 -28.33
N ASP A 91 -0.55 -3.22 -28.47
CA ASP A 91 -0.78 -2.51 -29.73
C ASP A 91 0.29 -1.43 -30.05
N GLY A 92 1.34 -1.32 -29.23
CA GLY A 92 2.42 -0.34 -29.38
C GLY A 92 2.08 1.06 -28.90
N THR A 93 0.90 1.28 -28.32
CA THR A 93 0.55 2.57 -27.73
C THR A 93 1.25 2.78 -26.40
N THR A 94 1.69 4.02 -26.13
CA THR A 94 2.30 4.35 -24.85
C THR A 94 1.27 4.80 -23.83
N LYS A 95 1.31 4.22 -22.65
CA LYS A 95 0.43 4.57 -21.52
C LYS A 95 1.22 4.85 -20.26
N GLY A 96 0.67 5.64 -19.35
CA GLY A 96 1.16 5.79 -17.99
C GLY A 96 0.87 4.54 -17.17
N TYR A 97 1.64 4.36 -16.09
CA TYR A 97 1.32 3.33 -15.09
C TYR A 97 -0.07 3.58 -14.49
N ARG A 98 -0.82 2.52 -14.32
CA ARG A 98 -2.14 2.56 -13.69
C ARG A 98 -2.39 1.26 -12.97
N GLU A 99 -3.09 1.37 -11.87
CA GLU A 99 -3.47 0.25 -11.03
C GLU A 99 -4.82 0.56 -10.38
N ILE A 100 -5.61 -0.44 -10.15
CA ILE A 100 -6.82 -0.39 -9.33
C ILE A 100 -6.90 -1.64 -8.47
N ASP A 101 -7.14 -1.44 -7.18
CA ASP A 101 -7.22 -2.48 -6.18
C ASP A 101 -8.60 -2.49 -5.54
N PHE A 102 -9.13 -3.67 -5.28
CA PHE A 102 -10.34 -3.87 -4.51
C PHE A 102 -9.98 -4.49 -3.16
N ILE A 103 -10.62 -4.02 -2.11
CA ILE A 103 -10.26 -4.32 -0.73
C ILE A 103 -11.51 -4.79 0.00
N LEU A 104 -11.42 -5.94 0.67
CA LEU A 104 -12.43 -6.44 1.60
C LEU A 104 -11.77 -6.65 2.96
N ASN A 105 -12.27 -5.97 3.99
CA ASN A 105 -11.74 -6.08 5.34
C ASN A 105 -12.75 -6.72 6.28
N TYR A 106 -12.22 -7.49 7.22
CA TYR A 106 -12.94 -8.03 8.35
C TYR A 106 -12.21 -7.73 9.66
N ALA A 107 -12.79 -6.87 10.49
CA ALA A 107 -12.31 -6.58 11.83
C ALA A 107 -12.62 -7.76 12.76
N VAL A 108 -11.61 -8.53 13.10
CA VAL A 108 -11.69 -9.64 14.06
C VAL A 108 -11.85 -9.08 15.47
N SER A 109 -11.07 -8.05 15.78
CA SER A 109 -11.08 -7.28 17.02
C SER A 109 -10.69 -5.84 16.76
N ASP A 110 -10.64 -5.02 17.80
CA ASP A 110 -10.20 -3.63 17.77
C ASP A 110 -8.72 -3.41 17.38
N PHE A 111 -7.91 -4.48 17.41
CA PHE A 111 -6.48 -4.41 17.04
C PHE A 111 -6.10 -5.42 15.95
N PHE A 112 -7.01 -6.22 15.43
CA PHE A 112 -6.72 -7.23 14.42
C PHE A 112 -7.73 -7.22 13.29
N THR A 113 -7.27 -7.02 12.05
CA THR A 113 -8.06 -7.06 10.82
C THR A 113 -7.48 -8.07 9.84
N ILE A 114 -8.36 -8.83 9.19
CA ILE A 114 -8.05 -9.65 8.03
C ILE A 114 -8.49 -8.87 6.80
N SER A 115 -7.61 -8.72 5.81
CA SER A 115 -7.88 -8.03 4.55
C SER A 115 -7.61 -8.95 3.37
N LEU A 116 -8.54 -9.00 2.44
CA LEU A 116 -8.36 -9.63 1.14
C LEU A 116 -8.33 -8.51 0.09
N GLN A 117 -7.25 -8.44 -0.68
CA GLN A 117 -7.04 -7.40 -1.67
C GLN A 117 -6.82 -8.02 -3.04
N ASP A 118 -7.35 -7.39 -4.06
CA ASP A 118 -7.20 -7.79 -5.47
C ASP A 118 -6.56 -6.64 -6.23
N TYR A 119 -5.29 -6.76 -6.57
CA TYR A 119 -4.49 -5.78 -7.28
C TYR A 119 -4.60 -6.02 -8.77
N TYR A 120 -4.94 -5.01 -9.55
CA TYR A 120 -5.00 -5.07 -11.00
C TYR A 120 -4.24 -3.90 -11.65
N TRP A 121 -3.13 -4.22 -12.35
CA TRP A 121 -2.27 -3.22 -13.01
C TRP A 121 -2.07 -3.51 -14.51
N PRO A 122 -3.06 -3.22 -15.36
CA PRO A 122 -3.08 -3.62 -16.78
C PRO A 122 -1.99 -2.97 -17.64
N SER A 123 -1.20 -2.07 -17.10
CA SER A 123 -0.16 -1.36 -17.84
C SER A 123 1.23 -2.02 -17.84
N THR A 124 1.38 -3.19 -17.23
CA THR A 124 2.68 -3.85 -17.07
C THR A 124 3.00 -4.87 -18.16
N ASN A 125 2.56 -4.65 -19.39
CA ASN A 125 2.77 -5.55 -20.53
C ASN A 125 4.19 -5.56 -21.11
N PHE A 126 5.15 -4.95 -20.46
CA PHE A 126 6.54 -5.01 -20.90
C PHE A 126 7.22 -6.36 -20.66
N GLN A 127 6.55 -7.30 -19.99
CA GLN A 127 7.04 -8.67 -19.85
C GLN A 127 6.37 -9.58 -20.90
N GLU A 128 7.18 -10.20 -21.75
CA GLU A 128 6.67 -11.16 -22.71
C GLU A 128 5.87 -12.26 -22.01
N GLY A 129 4.66 -12.53 -22.49
CA GLY A 129 3.76 -13.54 -21.96
C GLY A 129 2.98 -13.14 -20.72
N VAL A 130 2.95 -11.86 -20.34
CA VAL A 130 1.99 -11.32 -19.35
C VAL A 130 0.67 -11.04 -20.04
N THR A 131 -0.43 -11.45 -19.41
CA THR A 131 -1.79 -11.20 -19.88
C THR A 131 -2.45 -10.09 -19.06
N ASN A 132 -3.28 -9.26 -19.71
CA ASN A 132 -4.01 -8.14 -19.10
C ASN A 132 -5.50 -8.41 -18.90
N GLY A 133 -5.92 -9.65 -18.92
CA GLY A 133 -7.32 -9.99 -18.66
C GLY A 133 -7.71 -9.68 -17.22
N PHE A 134 -8.74 -8.88 -17.01
CA PHE A 134 -9.37 -8.80 -15.71
C PHE A 134 -9.97 -10.18 -15.37
N PHE A 135 -9.82 -10.65 -14.13
CA PHE A 135 -10.08 -12.02 -13.68
C PHE A 135 -9.11 -13.09 -14.21
N ASP A 136 -7.97 -12.70 -14.76
CA ASP A 136 -6.89 -13.64 -15.03
C ASP A 136 -5.94 -13.70 -13.82
N TYR A 137 -6.07 -14.76 -13.05
CA TYR A 137 -5.25 -15.00 -11.85
C TYR A 137 -4.10 -16.01 -12.12
N GLY A 138 -3.69 -16.13 -13.36
CA GLY A 138 -2.48 -16.86 -13.70
C GLY A 138 -1.23 -16.18 -13.11
N ASN A 139 -0.18 -16.96 -12.88
CA ASN A 139 1.06 -16.44 -12.28
C ASN A 139 1.87 -15.51 -13.22
N THR A 140 1.34 -15.20 -14.37
CA THR A 140 1.89 -14.27 -15.37
C THR A 140 0.89 -13.21 -15.82
N SER A 141 -0.19 -13.04 -15.06
CA SER A 141 -1.24 -12.06 -15.32
C SER A 141 -0.85 -10.67 -14.81
N SER A 142 -1.73 -9.68 -15.04
CA SER A 142 -1.63 -8.35 -14.44
C SER A 142 -2.52 -8.22 -13.17
N GLN A 143 -2.75 -9.33 -12.49
CA GLN A 143 -3.62 -9.36 -11.33
C GLN A 143 -3.00 -10.23 -10.21
N THR A 144 -3.19 -9.82 -8.96
CA THR A 144 -2.68 -10.55 -7.78
C THR A 144 -3.66 -10.43 -6.62
N VAL A 145 -3.97 -11.56 -6.00
CA VAL A 145 -4.75 -11.61 -4.77
C VAL A 145 -3.82 -11.68 -3.58
N ASP A 146 -3.93 -10.73 -2.67
CA ASP A 146 -3.14 -10.63 -1.42
C ASP A 146 -4.03 -10.85 -0.20
N LEU A 147 -3.65 -11.77 0.67
CA LEU A 147 -4.26 -11.97 1.98
C LEU A 147 -3.37 -11.33 3.03
N MET A 148 -3.94 -10.40 3.80
CA MET A 148 -3.22 -9.66 4.83
C MET A 148 -3.80 -9.91 6.22
N PHE A 149 -2.89 -10.01 7.18
CA PHE A 149 -3.18 -9.97 8.61
C PHE A 149 -2.57 -8.69 9.16
N MET A 150 -3.41 -7.81 9.67
CA MET A 150 -3.03 -6.46 10.08
C MET A 150 -3.32 -6.28 11.57
N PHE A 151 -2.30 -5.89 12.32
CA PHE A 151 -2.38 -5.64 13.76
C PHE A 151 -2.01 -4.19 14.03
N ASP A 152 -2.88 -3.48 14.74
CA ASP A 152 -2.63 -2.11 15.20
C ASP A 152 -2.92 -2.03 16.69
N PHE A 153 -1.91 -1.69 17.46
CA PHE A 153 -1.97 -1.64 18.92
C PHE A 153 -2.14 -0.20 19.44
N THR A 154 -2.36 0.77 18.57
CA THR A 154 -2.48 2.19 18.95
C THR A 154 -3.59 2.40 19.96
N GLU A 155 -4.77 1.79 19.74
CA GLU A 155 -5.90 1.84 20.67
C GLU A 155 -5.63 1.14 22.01
N LYS A 156 -4.57 0.34 22.10
CA LYS A 156 -4.08 -0.28 23.34
C LYS A 156 -3.00 0.57 24.03
N GLY A 157 -2.75 1.77 23.53
CA GLY A 157 -1.74 2.68 24.06
C GLY A 157 -0.29 2.37 23.63
N LEU A 158 -0.13 1.46 22.67
CA LEU A 158 1.15 1.15 22.05
C LEU A 158 1.09 1.52 20.56
N PRO A 159 1.71 2.62 20.13
CA PRO A 159 1.65 3.09 18.74
C PRO A 159 2.52 2.23 17.80
N LEU A 160 2.34 0.93 17.88
CA LEU A 160 2.99 -0.12 17.11
C LEU A 160 1.96 -0.81 16.23
N TRP A 161 2.32 -1.03 14.97
CA TRP A 161 1.53 -1.85 14.08
C TRP A 161 2.40 -2.90 13.37
N PHE A 162 1.77 -3.97 12.94
CA PHE A 162 2.40 -5.07 12.21
C PHE A 162 1.46 -5.58 11.12
N THR A 163 2.02 -5.88 9.96
CA THR A 163 1.28 -6.48 8.85
C THR A 163 2.02 -7.69 8.30
N SER A 164 1.30 -8.76 8.03
CA SER A 164 1.76 -9.89 7.23
C SER A 164 0.88 -10.00 5.98
N SER A 165 1.47 -10.13 4.82
CA SER A 165 0.84 -10.18 3.51
C SER A 165 1.34 -11.40 2.77
N THR A 166 0.45 -12.17 2.12
CA THR A 166 0.80 -13.34 1.33
C THR A 166 0.00 -13.38 0.04
N PHE A 167 0.67 -13.44 -1.10
CA PHE A 167 0.03 -13.55 -2.40
C PHE A 167 -0.54 -14.95 -2.61
N LEU A 168 -1.86 -15.05 -2.72
CA LEU A 168 -2.57 -16.33 -2.85
C LEU A 168 -2.69 -16.79 -4.29
N ALA A 169 -2.83 -15.87 -5.23
CA ALA A 169 -3.03 -16.14 -6.64
C ALA A 169 -2.58 -14.95 -7.50
N GLY A 170 -2.45 -15.14 -8.78
CA GLY A 170 -2.12 -14.11 -9.75
C GLY A 170 -0.62 -14.01 -10.01
N ASN A 171 -0.15 -12.83 -10.37
CA ASN A 171 1.22 -12.56 -10.78
C ASN A 171 2.21 -12.69 -9.61
N ASP A 172 2.47 -13.91 -9.24
CA ASP A 172 3.42 -14.25 -8.18
C ASP A 172 4.07 -15.60 -8.50
N PHE A 173 5.32 -15.59 -8.90
CA PHE A 173 6.06 -16.83 -9.17
C PHE A 173 7.47 -16.77 -8.60
N LYS A 174 8.02 -17.94 -8.36
CA LYS A 174 9.42 -18.11 -8.03
C LYS A 174 10.23 -18.26 -9.33
N TYR A 175 11.32 -17.53 -9.46
CA TYR A 175 12.28 -17.79 -10.53
C TYR A 175 12.89 -19.18 -10.37
N LYS A 176 13.05 -19.92 -11.47
CA LYS A 176 13.61 -21.27 -11.44
C LYS A 176 15.12 -21.26 -11.25
N ASP A 177 15.76 -20.33 -11.94
CA ASP A 177 17.21 -20.17 -11.99
C ASP A 177 17.55 -18.70 -12.29
N GLU A 178 18.82 -18.39 -12.44
CA GLU A 178 19.33 -17.04 -12.78
C GLU A 178 18.94 -16.57 -14.19
N SER A 179 18.26 -17.39 -14.97
CA SER A 179 17.83 -17.07 -16.35
C SER A 179 16.44 -16.47 -16.44
N ASP A 180 15.89 -15.96 -15.36
CA ASP A 180 14.55 -15.34 -15.28
C ASP A 180 13.37 -16.22 -15.72
N LYS A 181 13.59 -17.55 -15.77
CA LYS A 181 12.51 -18.48 -16.11
C LYS A 181 11.45 -18.54 -15.04
N LYS A 182 10.22 -18.34 -15.46
CA LYS A 182 9.03 -18.40 -14.62
C LYS A 182 8.86 -19.79 -14.00
N GLY A 183 8.75 -19.82 -12.69
CA GLY A 183 8.49 -21.02 -11.90
C GLY A 183 7.02 -21.17 -11.55
N LYS A 184 6.76 -21.89 -10.47
CA LYS A 184 5.43 -22.05 -9.88
C LYS A 184 5.06 -20.84 -9.05
N GLN A 185 3.78 -20.74 -8.68
CA GLN A 185 3.28 -19.81 -7.66
C GLN A 185 4.20 -19.85 -6.43
N ASN A 186 4.62 -18.68 -5.97
CA ASN A 186 5.61 -18.56 -4.89
C ASN A 186 4.98 -18.38 -3.51
N TYR A 187 3.74 -17.94 -3.45
CA TYR A 187 3.08 -17.52 -2.22
C TYR A 187 3.96 -16.50 -1.46
N THR A 188 4.40 -15.51 -2.21
CA THR A 188 5.32 -14.49 -1.68
C THR A 188 4.73 -13.84 -0.45
N THR A 189 5.48 -13.93 0.66
CA THR A 189 5.09 -13.39 1.95
C THR A 189 5.97 -12.20 2.29
N TYR A 190 5.32 -11.08 2.58
CA TYR A 190 5.92 -9.84 3.06
C TYR A 190 5.46 -9.58 4.48
N MET A 191 6.36 -9.12 5.33
CA MET A 191 6.05 -8.67 6.69
C MET A 191 6.57 -7.26 6.90
N GLU A 192 5.79 -6.46 7.62
CA GLU A 192 6.14 -5.08 7.91
C GLU A 192 5.76 -4.72 9.34
N VAL A 193 6.62 -3.97 10.00
CA VAL A 193 6.37 -3.39 11.31
C VAL A 193 6.64 -1.89 11.24
N GLY A 194 5.78 -1.12 11.86
CA GLY A 194 5.95 0.32 11.97
C GLY A 194 5.54 0.86 13.33
N TYR A 195 5.98 2.07 13.60
CA TYR A 195 5.72 2.75 14.85
C TYR A 195 5.30 4.20 14.56
N ASN A 196 4.26 4.68 15.22
CA ASN A 196 3.75 6.05 15.05
C ASN A 196 4.19 6.91 16.22
N LEU A 197 4.93 7.98 15.95
CA LEU A 197 5.45 8.91 16.94
C LEU A 197 4.84 10.28 16.72
N ASP A 198 4.26 10.84 17.76
CA ASP A 198 3.84 12.24 17.79
C ASP A 198 5.01 13.11 18.23
N ALA A 199 5.39 14.06 17.39
CA ALA A 199 6.41 15.05 17.67
C ALA A 199 5.79 16.44 17.95
N PRO A 200 6.55 17.36 18.53
CA PRO A 200 6.07 18.73 18.73
C PRO A 200 5.55 19.38 17.45
N LEU A 201 4.71 20.38 17.57
CA LEU A 201 4.11 21.17 16.46
C LEU A 201 3.12 20.38 15.59
N GLY A 202 2.57 19.27 16.09
CA GLY A 202 1.64 18.44 15.34
C GLY A 202 2.29 17.70 14.16
N ILE A 203 3.56 17.33 14.30
CA ILE A 203 4.27 16.51 13.35
C ILE A 203 4.13 15.04 13.76
N SER A 204 3.83 14.17 12.81
CA SER A 204 3.85 12.72 12.99
C SER A 204 5.08 12.14 12.29
N VAL A 205 5.73 11.17 12.93
CA VAL A 205 6.91 10.47 12.41
C VAL A 205 6.65 8.97 12.47
N ALA A 206 6.68 8.30 11.34
CA ALA A 206 6.33 6.89 11.21
C ALA A 206 7.47 6.09 10.56
N PRO A 207 8.44 5.58 11.33
CA PRO A 207 9.42 4.64 10.83
C PRO A 207 8.77 3.29 10.51
N VAL A 208 9.31 2.62 9.50
CA VAL A 208 8.85 1.32 9.01
C VAL A 208 10.01 0.41 8.64
N LEU A 209 9.82 -0.88 8.89
CA LEU A 209 10.74 -1.94 8.50
C LEU A 209 9.94 -3.06 7.83
N GLY A 210 10.24 -3.35 6.57
CA GLY A 210 9.58 -4.38 5.78
C GLY A 210 10.55 -5.40 5.19
N VAL A 211 10.15 -6.67 5.23
CA VAL A 211 10.95 -7.81 4.78
C VAL A 211 10.12 -8.76 3.93
N VAL A 212 10.72 -9.26 2.83
CA VAL A 212 10.20 -10.39 2.05
C VAL A 212 10.84 -11.66 2.54
N LEU A 213 10.03 -12.67 2.85
CA LEU A 213 10.51 -13.93 3.42
C LEU A 213 10.93 -14.96 2.34
N ASN A 214 10.37 -14.87 1.15
CA ASN A 214 10.64 -15.78 0.06
C ASN A 214 11.90 -15.36 -0.70
N ASN A 215 12.71 -16.35 -1.10
CA ASN A 215 13.78 -16.12 -2.05
C ASN A 215 13.27 -16.18 -3.49
N LYS A 216 14.00 -15.55 -4.42
CA LYS A 216 13.70 -15.55 -5.87
C LYS A 216 12.26 -15.17 -6.20
N ALA A 217 11.66 -14.27 -5.36
CA ALA A 217 10.30 -13.82 -5.51
C ALA A 217 10.22 -12.77 -6.62
N GLN A 218 9.50 -13.08 -7.70
CA GLN A 218 9.35 -12.21 -8.86
C GLN A 218 8.89 -10.80 -8.48
N TYR A 219 7.99 -10.70 -7.54
CA TYR A 219 7.37 -9.44 -7.14
C TYR A 219 8.34 -8.46 -6.46
N TYR A 220 9.35 -8.97 -5.76
CA TYR A 220 10.27 -8.18 -4.94
C TYR A 220 11.74 -8.33 -5.27
N SER A 221 12.12 -9.37 -6.03
CA SER A 221 13.50 -9.69 -6.30
C SER A 221 13.67 -10.29 -7.68
N TYR A 222 14.94 -10.41 -8.10
CA TYR A 222 15.32 -11.13 -9.32
C TYR A 222 15.67 -12.58 -9.06
N ALA A 223 15.95 -13.27 -10.16
CA ALA A 223 16.34 -14.67 -10.14
C ALA A 223 17.61 -14.97 -9.34
N ASP A 224 18.51 -14.02 -9.24
CA ASP A 224 19.78 -14.13 -8.49
C ASP A 224 19.62 -13.90 -6.98
N TYR A 225 18.46 -13.39 -6.56
CA TYR A 225 18.20 -13.09 -5.16
C TYR A 225 17.69 -14.35 -4.41
N ASP A 226 18.55 -14.97 -3.63
CA ASP A 226 18.29 -16.28 -3.00
C ASP A 226 18.05 -16.25 -1.48
N LYS A 227 17.89 -15.06 -0.87
CA LYS A 227 17.67 -14.88 0.58
C LYS A 227 16.42 -14.06 0.86
N PRO A 228 15.84 -14.18 2.07
CA PRO A 228 14.92 -13.18 2.59
C PRO A 228 15.56 -11.79 2.61
N SER A 229 14.79 -10.76 2.31
CA SER A 229 15.33 -9.43 2.09
C SER A 229 14.55 -8.33 2.77
N PHE A 230 15.30 -7.36 3.33
CA PHE A 230 14.75 -6.09 3.73
C PHE A 230 14.53 -5.22 2.50
N VAL A 231 13.28 -5.00 2.17
CA VAL A 231 12.89 -4.25 0.96
C VAL A 231 12.30 -2.88 1.28
N ASN A 232 11.96 -2.61 2.54
CA ASN A 232 11.38 -1.34 2.96
C ASN A 232 11.95 -0.90 4.31
N LEU A 233 12.94 -0.04 4.27
CA LEU A 233 13.46 0.68 5.43
C LEU A 233 13.06 2.13 5.25
N GLY A 234 11.97 2.53 5.89
CA GLY A 234 11.35 3.82 5.60
C GLY A 234 11.08 4.67 6.83
N CYS A 235 10.80 5.94 6.57
CA CYS A 235 10.28 6.85 7.57
C CYS A 235 9.42 7.91 6.89
N LYS A 236 8.15 7.98 7.28
CA LYS A 236 7.23 9.04 6.84
C LYS A 236 7.16 10.12 7.92
N VAL A 237 7.27 11.36 7.49
CA VAL A 237 7.03 12.54 8.31
C VAL A 237 5.85 13.28 7.71
N SER A 238 4.87 13.62 8.53
CA SER A 238 3.67 14.31 8.07
C SER A 238 3.21 15.38 9.05
N LYS A 239 2.42 16.31 8.51
CA LYS A 239 1.73 17.31 9.29
C LYS A 239 0.35 17.55 8.71
N GLU A 240 -0.67 17.52 9.55
CA GLU A 240 -2.03 17.84 9.16
C GLU A 240 -2.27 19.34 9.07
N ILE A 241 -2.97 19.75 8.01
CA ILE A 241 -3.50 21.09 7.82
C ILE A 241 -5.02 20.98 7.72
N LYS A 242 -5.74 21.50 8.70
CA LYS A 242 -7.20 21.54 8.66
C LYS A 242 -7.64 22.74 7.82
N LEU A 243 -8.26 22.47 6.68
CA LEU A 243 -8.81 23.50 5.79
C LEU A 243 -10.24 23.88 6.18
N SER A 244 -11.02 22.92 6.71
CA SER A 244 -12.37 23.10 7.25
C SER A 244 -12.69 22.02 8.29
N GLU A 245 -13.92 21.99 8.80
CA GLU A 245 -14.37 20.92 9.71
C GLU A 245 -14.40 19.53 9.04
N SER A 246 -14.58 19.48 7.72
CA SER A 246 -14.71 18.25 6.93
C SER A 246 -13.57 17.99 5.95
N ILE A 247 -12.61 18.90 5.85
CA ILE A 247 -11.50 18.78 4.90
C ILE A 247 -10.18 18.88 5.66
N VAL A 248 -9.44 17.80 5.66
CA VAL A 248 -8.07 17.74 6.20
C VAL A 248 -7.10 17.53 5.04
N MET A 249 -5.98 18.22 5.08
CA MET A 249 -4.93 18.15 4.05
C MET A 249 -3.58 17.86 4.72
N PRO A 250 -3.23 16.58 4.95
CA PRO A 250 -1.87 16.22 5.34
C PRO A 250 -0.86 16.55 4.26
N ILE A 251 0.23 17.20 4.64
CA ILE A 251 1.44 17.30 3.82
C ILE A 251 2.46 16.31 4.36
N TRP A 252 3.19 15.63 3.50
CA TRP A 252 4.09 14.59 3.96
C TRP A 252 5.33 14.41 3.09
N LEU A 253 6.37 13.90 3.73
CA LEU A 253 7.58 13.38 3.12
C LEU A 253 7.77 11.93 3.56
N ASN A 254 8.12 11.06 2.63
CA ASN A 254 8.45 9.68 2.93
C ASN A 254 9.83 9.35 2.33
N TYR A 255 10.74 8.91 3.19
CA TYR A 255 12.00 8.32 2.75
C TYR A 255 11.90 6.81 2.84
N THR A 256 12.37 6.13 1.81
CA THR A 256 12.40 4.66 1.75
C THR A 256 13.72 4.20 1.15
N TYR A 257 14.31 3.19 1.77
CA TYR A 257 15.47 2.45 1.28
C TYR A 257 15.11 0.98 1.07
N ASN A 258 15.40 0.45 -0.11
CA ASN A 258 15.29 -0.95 -0.46
C ASN A 258 16.69 -1.57 -0.46
N ALA A 259 16.96 -2.49 0.48
CA ALA A 259 18.26 -3.16 0.57
C ALA A 259 18.43 -4.31 -0.44
N ALA A 260 17.34 -4.75 -1.06
CA ALA A 260 17.39 -5.72 -2.15
C ALA A 260 17.74 -5.00 -3.45
N ASP A 261 18.83 -5.37 -4.06
CA ASP A 261 19.33 -4.81 -5.33
C ASP A 261 18.50 -5.29 -6.54
N ALA A 262 17.21 -5.19 -6.44
CA ALA A 262 16.41 -6.13 -7.17
C ALA A 262 15.84 -5.65 -8.49
N ARG A 263 15.92 -4.37 -8.86
CA ARG A 263 15.14 -3.90 -10.02
C ARG A 263 15.77 -2.83 -10.89
N GLU A 264 17.08 -2.66 -10.89
CA GLU A 264 17.75 -1.79 -11.86
C GLU A 264 17.38 -2.11 -13.30
N ASN A 265 17.18 -3.38 -13.61
CA ASN A 265 16.91 -3.85 -14.97
C ASN A 265 15.44 -3.71 -15.42
N LEU A 266 14.51 -3.39 -14.52
CA LEU A 266 13.10 -3.15 -14.89
C LEU A 266 12.76 -1.66 -14.99
N GLY A 267 13.76 -0.77 -15.00
CA GLY A 267 13.53 0.67 -15.02
C GLY A 267 12.93 1.23 -13.72
N LEU A 268 12.91 0.42 -12.66
CA LEU A 268 12.48 0.81 -11.33
C LEU A 268 13.69 1.37 -10.58
N LEU A 269 13.91 2.63 -10.76
CA LEU A 269 15.12 3.37 -10.51
C LEU A 269 15.51 3.41 -9.03
N GLY A 270 16.55 2.65 -8.67
CA GLY A 270 17.36 2.88 -7.49
C GLY A 270 16.85 2.22 -6.21
N HIS A 271 17.66 2.37 -5.16
CA HIS A 271 17.44 1.82 -3.82
C HIS A 271 16.85 2.82 -2.84
N GLN A 272 16.86 4.10 -3.17
CA GLN A 272 16.52 5.19 -2.26
C GLN A 272 15.49 6.10 -2.90
N PHE A 273 14.41 6.36 -2.18
CA PHE A 273 13.33 7.19 -2.67
C PHE A 273 12.97 8.22 -1.61
N LEU A 274 12.98 9.49 -2.01
CA LEU A 274 12.37 10.58 -1.25
C LEU A 274 11.10 11.00 -1.98
N ILE A 275 9.97 10.82 -1.35
CA ILE A 275 8.65 11.09 -1.90
C ILE A 275 8.04 12.25 -1.12
N ALA A 276 7.57 13.27 -1.82
CA ALA A 276 6.76 14.33 -1.26
C ALA A 276 5.32 14.18 -1.74
N GLY A 277 4.36 14.46 -0.90
CA GLY A 277 2.96 14.42 -1.26
C GLY A 277 2.08 15.28 -0.39
N VAL A 278 0.85 15.42 -0.86
CA VAL A 278 -0.27 16.03 -0.18
C VAL A 278 -1.50 15.15 -0.35
N THR A 279 -2.27 14.99 0.72
CA THR A 279 -3.52 14.23 0.71
C THR A 279 -4.69 15.19 0.92
N PHE A 280 -5.78 14.99 0.18
CA PHE A 280 -7.07 15.63 0.44
C PHE A 280 -8.03 14.56 0.93
N SER A 281 -8.51 14.70 2.16
CA SER A 281 -9.37 13.70 2.80
C SER A 281 -10.76 14.25 3.04
N LEU A 282 -11.76 13.45 2.69
CA LEU A 282 -13.18 13.67 2.97
C LEU A 282 -13.72 12.46 3.74
N SER A 283 -14.54 12.69 4.75
CA SER A 283 -15.15 11.60 5.53
C SER A 283 -16.55 11.95 6.02
N LYS A 284 -17.35 10.91 6.31
CA LYS A 284 -18.68 11.02 6.92
C LYS A 284 -18.89 9.94 7.97
#